data_1871b8aa9d978e219ac0af7863b1ca45
#
_entry.id   1871b8aa9d978e219ac0af7863b1ca45
#
_cell.length_a   1.000
_cell.length_b   1.000
_cell.length_c   1.000
_cell.angle_alpha   90.00
_cell.angle_beta   90.00
_cell.angle_gamma   90.00
#
_symmetry.space_group_name_H-M   'P 1'
#
loop_
_entity.id
_entity.type
_entity.pdbx_description
1 polymer ?
#
loop_
_entity_poly.entity_id
_entity_poly.type
_entity_poly.pdbx_seq_one_letter_code
_entity_poly.pdbx_strand_id
1 'polypeptide(L)'
;MFKWALAVGALLLSDVVIAQGQVATYPSEKGKVSVTVIKKGLDHPWGLAFLPDQKGMLVTERPGRLRVLKSDGSVSNPIAGLPDVYNRSQGGLMDVALSPSFAEDRLIYLTYSEGGGEDDKAGTAVGRGTLSADMTRVEGFTVVFRQEPKLSTGAHFGSRLVFDQQGYLFIALGENNQRITAQALDKLQGKLVRINADGTVPNDNPFVGQSDARPEIWSYGHRNQQGAAVNPWTGQVWTNEHGPRGGDEVNIPLAGKNYGWPVATHGINYSYTPIPEAKGKDAPGTEQPLYVWEKSPGVSGMAFYSADRFPAWKNSLFIGALAQENLIRLQLEGDKVVHEERLLEEKGARIRDVRQGSDGYLYVLTDSSEGEVLKIGLE
;
A
#
# COMPACT_ATOMS: atom_id res chain seq x y z
N MET A 1 23.57 49.55 -32.25
CA MET A 1 23.23 48.10 -32.14
C MET A 1 23.63 47.64 -30.74
N PHE A 2 22.69 47.62 -29.80
CA PHE A 2 22.91 47.06 -28.45
C PHE A 2 22.42 45.62 -28.42
N LYS A 3 23.34 44.69 -28.17
CA LYS A 3 22.99 43.27 -27.93
C LYS A 3 22.72 43.09 -26.44
N TRP A 4 21.49 42.72 -26.08
CA TRP A 4 21.12 42.27 -24.76
C TRP A 4 21.43 40.77 -24.69
N ALA A 5 22.31 40.38 -23.77
CA ALA A 5 22.52 38.97 -23.42
C ALA A 5 21.57 38.63 -22.28
N LEU A 6 20.62 37.73 -22.54
CA LEU A 6 19.79 37.11 -21.48
C LEU A 6 20.65 36.04 -20.80
N ALA A 7 21.00 36.26 -19.55
CA ALA A 7 21.55 35.23 -18.69
C ALA A 7 20.40 34.38 -18.16
N VAL A 8 20.28 33.14 -18.65
CA VAL A 8 19.40 32.12 -18.08
C VAL A 8 20.14 31.54 -16.87
N GLY A 9 19.74 31.94 -15.69
CA GLY A 9 20.19 31.35 -14.45
C GLY A 9 19.51 29.98 -14.28
N ALA A 10 20.21 28.89 -14.50
CA ALA A 10 19.78 27.56 -14.09
C ALA A 10 19.84 27.49 -12.56
N LEU A 11 18.69 27.46 -11.90
CA LEU A 11 18.60 27.05 -10.49
C LEU A 11 18.94 25.56 -10.45
N LEU A 12 20.11 25.24 -9.99
CA LEU A 12 20.48 23.89 -9.56
C LEU A 12 19.70 23.62 -8.26
N LEU A 13 18.60 22.90 -8.33
CA LEU A 13 18.00 22.25 -7.18
C LEU A 13 19.00 21.20 -6.71
N SER A 14 19.76 21.52 -5.68
CA SER A 14 20.61 20.56 -4.99
C SER A 14 19.72 19.65 -4.18
N ASP A 15 19.68 18.36 -4.52
CA ASP A 15 19.08 17.32 -3.67
C ASP A 15 19.67 17.42 -2.27
N VAL A 16 18.82 17.73 -1.28
CA VAL A 16 19.26 17.78 0.12
C VAL A 16 19.39 16.33 0.60
N VAL A 17 20.58 15.79 0.51
CA VAL A 17 20.90 14.47 1.07
C VAL A 17 20.99 14.58 2.59
N ILE A 18 19.96 14.12 3.29
CA ILE A 18 19.93 14.09 4.76
C ILE A 18 20.69 12.84 5.23
N ALA A 19 21.65 13.01 6.14
CA ALA A 19 22.36 11.87 6.76
C ALA A 19 21.43 11.16 7.78
N GLN A 20 21.73 9.87 8.08
CA GLN A 20 21.01 9.12 9.09
C GLN A 20 21.09 9.81 10.46
N GLY A 21 19.93 9.94 11.15
CA GLY A 21 19.81 10.63 12.44
C GLY A 21 19.72 12.16 12.35
N GLN A 22 19.92 12.77 11.18
CA GLN A 22 19.71 14.19 10.98
C GLN A 22 18.23 14.50 10.75
N VAL A 23 17.81 15.68 11.20
CA VAL A 23 16.46 16.22 10.97
C VAL A 23 16.53 17.27 9.89
N ALA A 24 15.68 17.14 8.88
CA ALA A 24 15.37 18.22 7.94
C ALA A 24 13.93 18.69 8.15
N THR A 25 13.66 19.92 7.76
CA THR A 25 12.31 20.48 7.84
C THR A 25 11.84 20.93 6.47
N TYR A 26 10.57 20.70 6.18
CA TYR A 26 9.91 21.06 4.94
C TYR A 26 8.67 21.90 5.23
N PRO A 27 8.27 22.81 4.33
CA PRO A 27 7.08 23.63 4.53
C PRO A 27 5.81 22.78 4.52
N SER A 28 4.81 23.22 5.27
CA SER A 28 3.44 22.74 5.18
C SER A 28 2.45 23.83 5.61
N GLU A 29 1.18 23.63 5.32
CA GLU A 29 0.12 24.56 5.72
C GLU A 29 -0.10 24.61 7.24
N LYS A 30 0.30 23.56 7.95
CA LYS A 30 0.07 23.42 9.40
C LYS A 30 1.32 23.66 10.26
N GLY A 31 2.42 24.09 9.66
CA GLY A 31 3.70 24.29 10.32
C GLY A 31 4.86 23.79 9.47
N LYS A 32 5.93 23.32 10.09
CA LYS A 32 7.04 22.66 9.40
C LYS A 32 6.97 21.16 9.61
N VAL A 33 7.04 20.40 8.53
CA VAL A 33 7.17 18.95 8.61
C VAL A 33 8.61 18.60 8.91
N SER A 34 8.86 17.99 10.07
CA SER A 34 10.17 17.44 10.43
C SER A 34 10.34 16.03 9.89
N VAL A 35 11.48 15.75 9.28
CA VAL A 35 11.84 14.45 8.69
C VAL A 35 13.14 13.98 9.30
N THR A 36 13.10 12.84 9.99
CA THR A 36 14.28 12.17 10.51
C THR A 36 14.52 10.88 9.71
N VAL A 37 15.73 10.72 9.17
CA VAL A 37 16.12 9.48 8.51
C VAL A 37 16.51 8.45 9.56
N ILE A 38 15.66 7.42 9.75
CA ILE A 38 15.92 6.32 10.70
C ILE A 38 16.91 5.31 10.08
N LYS A 39 16.74 4.99 8.79
CA LYS A 39 17.59 4.03 8.09
C LYS A 39 17.65 4.35 6.60
N LYS A 40 18.82 4.09 6.00
CA LYS A 40 19.08 4.10 4.55
C LYS A 40 19.62 2.75 4.09
N GLY A 41 19.63 2.55 2.77
CA GLY A 41 20.25 1.39 2.13
C GLY A 41 19.39 0.13 2.24
N LEU A 42 18.07 0.26 2.25
CA LEU A 42 17.13 -0.84 2.08
C LEU A 42 16.77 -0.98 0.60
N ASP A 43 16.75 -2.21 0.10
CA ASP A 43 16.51 -2.47 -1.31
C ASP A 43 15.01 -2.56 -1.59
N HIS A 44 14.43 -1.49 -2.14
CA HIS A 44 13.01 -1.36 -2.41
C HIS A 44 12.12 -1.79 -1.23
N PRO A 45 12.24 -1.15 -0.05
CA PRO A 45 11.39 -1.49 1.10
C PRO A 45 9.93 -1.28 0.73
N TRP A 46 9.06 -2.27 1.06
CA TRP A 46 7.69 -2.27 0.56
C TRP A 46 6.63 -2.14 1.67
N GLY A 47 6.75 -2.86 2.76
CA GLY A 47 5.82 -2.84 3.88
C GLY A 47 6.53 -2.74 5.22
N LEU A 48 5.85 -2.15 6.20
CA LEU A 48 6.35 -1.92 7.55
C LEU A 48 5.30 -2.32 8.59
N ALA A 49 5.73 -3.05 9.64
CA ALA A 49 4.89 -3.35 10.80
C ALA A 49 5.66 -3.10 12.11
N PHE A 50 5.07 -2.35 13.04
CA PHE A 50 5.67 -2.08 14.33
C PHE A 50 5.58 -3.29 15.24
N LEU A 51 6.70 -3.69 15.83
CA LEU A 51 6.74 -4.69 16.90
C LEU A 51 6.26 -4.07 18.23
N PRO A 52 5.54 -4.82 19.06
CA PRO A 52 5.14 -4.33 20.38
C PRO A 52 6.35 -4.01 21.26
N ASP A 53 6.11 -3.26 22.35
CA ASP A 53 7.11 -2.89 23.37
C ASP A 53 8.32 -2.13 22.80
N GLN A 54 8.12 -1.37 21.70
CA GLN A 54 9.17 -0.59 21.04
C GLN A 54 10.40 -1.42 20.62
N LYS A 55 10.22 -2.72 20.40
CA LYS A 55 11.30 -3.62 19.93
C LYS A 55 11.78 -3.33 18.50
N GLY A 56 11.21 -2.31 17.86
CA GLY A 56 11.52 -1.92 16.47
C GLY A 56 10.36 -2.20 15.53
N MET A 57 10.69 -2.46 14.27
CA MET A 57 9.72 -2.72 13.21
C MET A 57 10.22 -3.82 12.27
N LEU A 58 9.31 -4.60 11.74
CA LEU A 58 9.55 -5.44 10.59
C LEU A 58 9.49 -4.59 9.32
N VAL A 59 10.43 -4.81 8.41
CA VAL A 59 10.45 -4.17 7.09
C VAL A 59 10.70 -5.24 6.05
N THR A 60 9.83 -5.28 5.03
CA THR A 60 10.04 -6.13 3.85
C THR A 60 10.87 -5.38 2.82
N GLU A 61 11.80 -6.09 2.19
CA GLU A 61 12.50 -5.64 0.99
C GLU A 61 12.01 -6.49 -0.19
N ARG A 62 11.60 -5.85 -1.27
CA ARG A 62 10.95 -6.47 -2.43
C ARG A 62 11.71 -7.69 -3.00
N PRO A 63 13.05 -7.73 -3.02
CA PRO A 63 13.79 -8.92 -3.49
C PRO A 63 13.59 -10.21 -2.68
N GLY A 64 12.81 -10.19 -1.58
CA GLY A 64 12.49 -11.37 -0.79
C GLY A 64 13.10 -11.40 0.60
N ARG A 65 13.51 -10.26 1.14
CA ARG A 65 14.09 -10.19 2.49
C ARG A 65 13.12 -9.53 3.47
N LEU A 66 12.97 -10.13 4.64
CA LEU A 66 12.34 -9.53 5.82
C LEU A 66 13.44 -9.15 6.83
N ARG A 67 13.37 -7.95 7.37
CA ARG A 67 14.37 -7.42 8.29
C ARG A 67 13.70 -6.89 9.57
N VAL A 68 14.43 -6.93 10.67
CA VAL A 68 14.09 -6.15 11.87
C VAL A 68 14.90 -4.86 11.84
N LEU A 69 14.23 -3.72 11.81
CA LEU A 69 14.83 -2.41 12.06
C LEU A 69 14.58 -2.05 13.52
N LYS A 70 15.64 -1.93 14.30
CA LYS A 70 15.57 -1.57 15.72
C LYS A 70 15.48 -0.05 15.91
N SER A 71 15.08 0.38 17.09
CA SER A 71 14.96 1.80 17.44
C SER A 71 16.27 2.59 17.38
N ASP A 72 17.42 1.92 17.50
CA ASP A 72 18.75 2.50 17.34
C ASP A 72 19.18 2.68 15.86
N GLY A 73 18.32 2.31 14.90
CA GLY A 73 18.60 2.34 13.46
C GLY A 73 19.42 1.16 12.93
N SER A 74 19.78 0.20 13.80
CA SER A 74 20.43 -1.04 13.36
C SER A 74 19.42 -1.97 12.68
N VAL A 75 19.89 -2.70 11.64
CA VAL A 75 19.09 -3.64 10.86
C VAL A 75 19.65 -5.05 11.04
N SER A 76 18.77 -6.01 11.27
CA SER A 76 19.12 -7.42 11.39
C SER A 76 19.69 -7.98 10.06
N ASN A 77 20.30 -9.14 10.10
CA ASN A 77 20.42 -9.99 8.93
C ASN A 77 19.02 -10.34 8.40
N PRO A 78 18.87 -10.76 7.13
CA PRO A 78 17.62 -11.27 6.63
C PRO A 78 17.07 -12.39 7.52
N ILE A 79 15.77 -12.30 7.84
CA ILE A 79 15.07 -13.32 8.63
C ILE A 79 14.90 -14.55 7.74
N ALA A 80 15.29 -15.71 8.24
CA ALA A 80 15.18 -16.98 7.52
C ALA A 80 13.76 -17.55 7.54
N GLY A 81 13.50 -18.61 6.73
CA GLY A 81 12.23 -19.35 6.73
C GLY A 81 11.11 -18.70 5.90
N LEU A 82 11.46 -17.82 4.98
CA LEU A 82 10.53 -17.21 4.04
C LEU A 82 10.44 -18.04 2.74
N PRO A 83 9.32 -17.94 2.00
CA PRO A 83 9.20 -18.58 0.69
C PRO A 83 10.07 -17.87 -0.36
N ASP A 84 10.37 -18.58 -1.44
CA ASP A 84 10.87 -17.96 -2.66
C ASP A 84 9.80 -17.05 -3.27
N VAL A 85 10.22 -15.88 -3.75
CA VAL A 85 9.33 -14.89 -4.34
C VAL A 85 9.59 -14.70 -5.83
N TYR A 86 8.53 -14.45 -6.59
CA TYR A 86 8.63 -14.04 -7.99
C TYR A 86 9.05 -12.56 -8.05
N ASN A 87 10.36 -12.30 -7.97
CA ASN A 87 10.93 -10.95 -7.97
C ASN A 87 11.19 -10.47 -9.41
N ARG A 88 10.11 -10.21 -10.17
CA ARG A 88 10.18 -9.64 -11.52
C ARG A 88 9.23 -8.47 -11.65
N SER A 89 9.68 -7.39 -12.31
CA SER A 89 8.93 -6.15 -12.53
C SER A 89 8.37 -5.59 -11.21
N GLN A 90 7.04 -5.64 -10.98
CA GLN A 90 6.41 -5.16 -9.75
C GLN A 90 6.29 -6.25 -8.66
N GLY A 91 6.66 -7.49 -8.95
CA GLY A 91 6.59 -8.60 -8.00
C GLY A 91 7.70 -8.60 -6.96
N GLY A 92 7.57 -9.46 -5.95
CA GLY A 92 8.52 -9.66 -4.87
C GLY A 92 7.86 -9.95 -3.53
N LEU A 93 8.58 -9.74 -2.43
CA LEU A 93 8.03 -9.71 -1.07
C LEU A 93 7.42 -8.33 -0.83
N MET A 94 6.16 -8.29 -0.40
CA MET A 94 5.42 -7.03 -0.37
C MET A 94 5.03 -6.63 1.05
N ASP A 95 3.78 -6.78 1.46
CA ASP A 95 3.36 -6.29 2.78
C ASP A 95 3.67 -7.27 3.91
N VAL A 96 3.71 -6.73 5.11
CA VAL A 96 3.80 -7.48 6.37
C VAL A 96 2.77 -6.95 7.35
N ALA A 97 2.04 -7.86 7.99
CA ALA A 97 1.13 -7.54 9.08
C ALA A 97 1.40 -8.47 10.27
N LEU A 98 1.24 -7.95 11.47
CA LEU A 98 1.21 -8.77 12.68
C LEU A 98 -0.19 -9.33 12.91
N SER A 99 -0.29 -10.52 13.50
CA SER A 99 -1.53 -11.01 14.08
C SER A 99 -2.10 -9.98 15.07
N PRO A 100 -3.42 -9.81 15.15
CA PRO A 100 -4.03 -9.03 16.23
C PRO A 100 -3.65 -9.52 17.64
N SER A 101 -3.30 -10.81 17.75
CA SER A 101 -2.83 -11.47 19.00
C SER A 101 -1.32 -11.69 19.02
N PHE A 102 -0.54 -10.89 18.29
CA PHE A 102 0.91 -11.10 18.12
C PHE A 102 1.68 -11.23 19.46
N ALA A 103 1.23 -10.54 20.50
CA ALA A 103 1.86 -10.65 21.83
C ALA A 103 1.83 -12.09 22.38
N GLU A 104 0.84 -12.88 22.00
CA GLU A 104 0.59 -14.24 22.45
C GLU A 104 1.09 -15.28 21.44
N ASP A 105 0.74 -15.10 20.16
CA ASP A 105 0.97 -16.10 19.10
C ASP A 105 2.23 -15.85 18.25
N ARG A 106 2.75 -14.63 18.26
CA ARG A 106 3.87 -14.16 17.45
C ARG A 106 3.72 -14.41 15.95
N LEU A 107 2.47 -14.58 15.48
CA LEU A 107 2.21 -14.78 14.06
C LEU A 107 2.40 -13.49 13.26
N ILE A 108 3.09 -13.63 12.14
CA ILE A 108 3.19 -12.60 11.11
C ILE A 108 2.58 -13.12 9.81
N TYR A 109 2.04 -12.19 9.04
CA TYR A 109 1.46 -12.43 7.72
C TYR A 109 2.26 -11.68 6.68
N LEU A 110 2.57 -12.34 5.59
CA LEU A 110 3.36 -11.77 4.49
C LEU A 110 2.60 -11.96 3.19
N THR A 111 2.52 -10.90 2.39
CA THR A 111 2.15 -11.02 0.99
C THR A 111 3.38 -11.06 0.12
N TYR A 112 3.28 -11.84 -0.93
CA TYR A 112 4.33 -11.94 -1.94
C TYR A 112 3.74 -12.37 -3.28
N SER A 113 4.45 -12.07 -4.36
CA SER A 113 4.14 -12.67 -5.65
C SER A 113 4.70 -14.09 -5.68
N GLU A 114 3.82 -15.05 -5.83
CA GLU A 114 4.14 -16.47 -5.96
C GLU A 114 4.20 -16.84 -7.44
N GLY A 115 5.35 -17.28 -7.91
CA GLY A 115 5.50 -17.82 -9.24
C GLY A 115 4.86 -19.20 -9.37
N GLY A 116 4.53 -19.64 -10.57
CA GLY A 116 3.95 -20.96 -10.81
C GLY A 116 4.38 -21.56 -12.14
N GLY A 117 5.14 -22.65 -12.06
CA GLY A 117 5.42 -23.53 -13.18
C GLY A 117 6.26 -22.96 -14.33
N GLU A 118 6.22 -23.67 -15.47
CA GLU A 118 7.04 -23.37 -16.66
C GLU A 118 6.56 -22.13 -17.44
N ASP A 119 5.31 -21.69 -17.20
CA ASP A 119 4.64 -20.66 -18.03
C ASP A 119 4.90 -19.21 -17.59
N ASP A 120 5.83 -18.95 -16.69
CA ASP A 120 6.12 -17.62 -16.13
C ASP A 120 4.86 -16.89 -15.57
N LYS A 121 3.94 -17.66 -15.01
CA LYS A 121 2.71 -17.16 -14.37
C LYS A 121 3.00 -16.80 -12.91
N ALA A 122 2.33 -15.76 -12.43
CA ALA A 122 2.41 -15.35 -11.04
C ALA A 122 1.06 -14.81 -10.54
N GLY A 123 0.91 -14.82 -9.22
CA GLY A 123 -0.25 -14.26 -8.52
C GLY A 123 0.15 -13.89 -7.09
N THR A 124 -0.68 -13.10 -6.45
CA THR A 124 -0.46 -12.74 -5.05
C THR A 124 -0.77 -13.92 -4.13
N ALA A 125 0.15 -14.23 -3.24
CA ALA A 125 -0.07 -15.20 -2.16
C ALA A 125 0.08 -14.52 -0.81
N VAL A 126 -0.60 -15.08 0.19
CA VAL A 126 -0.44 -14.72 1.61
C VAL A 126 -0.03 -15.94 2.38
N GLY A 127 1.06 -15.85 3.12
CA GLY A 127 1.46 -16.85 4.07
C GLY A 127 1.59 -16.29 5.48
N ARG A 128 1.53 -17.16 6.48
CA ARG A 128 1.75 -16.84 7.87
C ARG A 128 2.74 -17.79 8.51
N GLY A 129 3.41 -17.33 9.55
CA GLY A 129 4.30 -18.16 10.35
C GLY A 129 4.68 -17.46 11.65
N THR A 130 5.22 -18.19 12.59
CA THR A 130 5.62 -17.68 13.90
C THR A 130 7.00 -17.03 13.82
N LEU A 131 7.11 -15.75 14.18
CA LEU A 131 8.40 -15.10 14.33
C LEU A 131 9.11 -15.63 15.59
N SER A 132 10.28 -16.26 15.43
CA SER A 132 11.06 -16.78 16.56
C SER A 132 11.34 -15.71 17.62
N ALA A 133 11.58 -16.14 18.87
CA ALA A 133 11.79 -15.21 20.00
C ALA A 133 13.00 -14.29 19.78
N ASP A 134 14.05 -14.79 19.14
CA ASP A 134 15.26 -14.04 18.75
C ASP A 134 15.09 -13.23 17.47
N MET A 135 13.92 -13.36 16.81
CA MET A 135 13.58 -12.66 15.54
C MET A 135 14.54 -12.97 14.39
N THR A 136 15.13 -14.16 14.34
CA THR A 136 16.06 -14.56 13.29
C THR A 136 15.42 -15.41 12.20
N ARG A 137 14.24 -15.99 12.44
CA ARG A 137 13.52 -16.84 11.49
C ARG A 137 12.01 -16.80 11.68
N VAL A 138 11.31 -17.16 10.62
CA VAL A 138 9.88 -17.48 10.63
C VAL A 138 9.74 -19.00 10.65
N GLU A 139 9.04 -19.52 11.65
CA GLU A 139 8.83 -20.94 11.85
C GLU A 139 7.44 -21.35 11.35
N GLY A 140 7.33 -22.56 10.79
CA GLY A 140 6.04 -23.13 10.37
C GLY A 140 5.33 -22.30 9.30
N PHE A 141 6.07 -21.63 8.40
CA PHE A 141 5.45 -20.82 7.35
C PHE A 141 4.50 -21.64 6.49
N THR A 142 3.25 -21.22 6.42
CA THR A 142 2.20 -21.86 5.62
C THR A 142 1.44 -20.84 4.79
N VAL A 143 1.05 -21.22 3.57
CA VAL A 143 0.24 -20.37 2.71
C VAL A 143 -1.22 -20.50 3.09
N VAL A 144 -1.86 -19.37 3.38
CA VAL A 144 -3.28 -19.28 3.78
C VAL A 144 -4.18 -18.74 2.67
N PHE A 145 -3.60 -18.13 1.63
CA PHE A 145 -4.36 -17.60 0.49
C PHE A 145 -3.51 -17.60 -0.78
N ARG A 146 -4.15 -17.87 -1.93
CA ARG A 146 -3.59 -17.72 -3.28
C ARG A 146 -4.58 -17.03 -4.20
N GLN A 147 -4.12 -16.03 -4.91
CA GLN A 147 -4.86 -15.42 -6.02
C GLN A 147 -4.86 -16.38 -7.21
N GLU A 148 -6.03 -16.96 -7.48
CA GLU A 148 -6.21 -17.91 -8.59
C GLU A 148 -7.19 -17.34 -9.65
N PRO A 149 -6.98 -17.68 -10.94
CA PRO A 149 -5.80 -18.39 -11.49
C PRO A 149 -4.54 -17.51 -11.49
N LYS A 150 -3.35 -18.12 -11.44
CA LYS A 150 -2.11 -17.39 -11.73
C LYS A 150 -2.06 -17.01 -13.21
N LEU A 151 -1.63 -15.79 -13.50
CA LEU A 151 -1.61 -15.22 -14.85
C LEU A 151 -0.19 -14.87 -15.29
N SER A 152 0.06 -14.88 -16.61
CA SER A 152 1.31 -14.34 -17.18
C SER A 152 1.30 -12.83 -17.03
N THR A 153 2.03 -12.34 -16.04
CA THR A 153 2.07 -10.93 -15.67
C THR A 153 3.38 -10.61 -14.97
N GLY A 154 3.71 -9.35 -14.87
CA GLY A 154 4.77 -8.84 -14.00
C GLY A 154 4.27 -7.64 -13.22
N ALA A 155 2.95 -7.38 -13.23
CA ALA A 155 2.38 -6.14 -12.73
C ALA A 155 1.04 -6.36 -12.01
N HIS A 156 0.61 -5.34 -11.30
CA HIS A 156 -0.69 -5.22 -10.62
C HIS A 156 -0.95 -6.39 -9.66
N PHE A 157 -0.05 -6.60 -8.71
CA PHE A 157 -0.22 -7.63 -7.68
C PHE A 157 -1.10 -7.14 -6.51
N GLY A 158 -1.33 -5.83 -6.35
CA GLY A 158 -2.00 -5.27 -5.17
C GLY A 158 -1.17 -5.48 -3.91
N SER A 159 -1.55 -6.45 -3.08
CA SER A 159 -0.77 -7.05 -1.98
C SER A 159 -0.85 -6.39 -0.62
N ARG A 160 -1.63 -5.34 -0.41
CA ARG A 160 -1.79 -4.74 0.92
C ARG A 160 -2.63 -5.63 1.83
N LEU A 161 -2.21 -5.77 3.10
CA LEU A 161 -2.88 -6.49 4.16
C LEU A 161 -3.44 -5.54 5.21
N VAL A 162 -4.64 -5.82 5.70
CA VAL A 162 -5.17 -5.18 6.90
C VAL A 162 -6.08 -6.12 7.67
N PHE A 163 -5.88 -6.22 8.98
CA PHE A 163 -6.85 -6.83 9.89
C PHE A 163 -7.87 -5.79 10.30
N ASP A 164 -9.16 -6.15 10.25
CA ASP A 164 -10.20 -5.33 10.84
C ASP A 164 -10.29 -5.54 12.38
N GLN A 165 -11.19 -4.80 13.02
CA GLN A 165 -11.39 -4.89 14.47
C GLN A 165 -12.00 -6.22 14.93
N GLN A 166 -12.59 -7.02 14.02
CA GLN A 166 -13.15 -8.33 14.26
C GLN A 166 -12.12 -9.45 14.06
N GLY A 167 -10.92 -9.12 13.58
CA GLY A 167 -9.84 -10.07 13.31
C GLY A 167 -9.92 -10.75 11.94
N TYR A 168 -10.79 -10.28 11.03
CA TYR A 168 -10.76 -10.71 9.64
C TYR A 168 -9.59 -10.08 8.90
N LEU A 169 -8.96 -10.87 8.04
CA LEU A 169 -7.88 -10.40 7.17
C LEU A 169 -8.44 -9.98 5.81
N PHE A 170 -8.27 -8.70 5.48
CA PHE A 170 -8.52 -8.17 4.15
C PHE A 170 -7.24 -8.16 3.33
N ILE A 171 -7.34 -8.59 2.07
CA ILE A 171 -6.23 -8.66 1.12
C ILE A 171 -6.62 -7.89 -0.13
N ALA A 172 -5.91 -6.81 -0.38
CA ALA A 172 -6.10 -5.99 -1.57
C ALA A 172 -5.37 -6.61 -2.77
N LEU A 173 -6.08 -6.94 -3.84
CA LEU A 173 -5.55 -7.61 -5.02
C LEU A 173 -5.58 -6.72 -6.26
N GLY A 174 -4.62 -6.90 -7.13
CA GLY A 174 -4.61 -6.32 -8.46
C GLY A 174 -5.15 -7.30 -9.52
N GLU A 175 -5.50 -6.77 -10.68
CA GLU A 175 -6.05 -7.56 -11.80
C GLU A 175 -4.95 -8.17 -12.70
N ASN A 176 -3.69 -8.09 -12.28
CA ASN A 176 -2.54 -8.63 -13.00
C ASN A 176 -2.45 -8.15 -14.47
N ASN A 177 -2.83 -6.91 -14.71
CA ASN A 177 -2.87 -6.28 -16.03
C ASN A 177 -3.84 -6.97 -17.02
N GLN A 178 -4.82 -7.75 -16.50
CA GLN A 178 -5.87 -8.46 -17.23
C GLN A 178 -7.23 -7.84 -16.90
N ARG A 179 -7.49 -6.65 -17.43
CA ARG A 179 -8.60 -5.75 -17.07
C ARG A 179 -9.95 -6.44 -16.84
N ILE A 180 -10.37 -7.27 -17.79
CA ILE A 180 -11.71 -7.87 -17.74
C ILE A 180 -11.91 -8.82 -16.56
N THR A 181 -10.83 -9.39 -16.01
CA THR A 181 -10.90 -10.30 -14.87
C THR A 181 -11.40 -9.59 -13.60
N ALA A 182 -11.26 -8.26 -13.51
CA ALA A 182 -11.76 -7.49 -12.37
C ALA A 182 -13.29 -7.61 -12.22
N GLN A 183 -14.03 -7.83 -13.30
CA GLN A 183 -15.47 -8.02 -13.31
C GLN A 183 -15.91 -9.49 -13.17
N ALA A 184 -15.00 -10.44 -13.38
CA ALA A 184 -15.30 -11.88 -13.32
C ALA A 184 -15.28 -12.38 -11.87
N LEU A 185 -16.41 -12.87 -11.34
CA LEU A 185 -16.53 -13.32 -9.96
C LEU A 185 -15.93 -14.73 -9.72
N ASP A 186 -15.73 -15.51 -10.76
CA ASP A 186 -15.04 -16.81 -10.72
C ASP A 186 -13.51 -16.71 -10.57
N LYS A 187 -12.96 -15.48 -10.55
CA LYS A 187 -11.54 -15.14 -10.47
C LYS A 187 -11.26 -14.16 -9.35
N LEU A 188 -10.02 -14.21 -8.83
CA LEU A 188 -9.59 -13.36 -7.71
C LEU A 188 -8.82 -12.10 -8.14
N GLN A 189 -8.61 -11.89 -9.43
CA GLN A 189 -7.95 -10.70 -9.95
C GLN A 189 -8.83 -9.45 -9.81
N GLY A 190 -8.27 -8.35 -9.30
CA GLY A 190 -8.98 -7.09 -9.12
C GLY A 190 -10.10 -7.17 -8.07
N LYS A 191 -9.80 -7.77 -6.94
CA LYS A 191 -10.72 -7.97 -5.81
C LYS A 191 -10.13 -7.41 -4.52
N LEU A 192 -10.99 -7.01 -3.62
CA LEU A 192 -10.69 -7.05 -2.20
C LEU A 192 -11.28 -8.35 -1.67
N VAL A 193 -10.50 -9.16 -0.97
CA VAL A 193 -10.97 -10.39 -0.37
C VAL A 193 -10.95 -10.29 1.15
N ARG A 194 -11.86 -11.04 1.83
CA ARG A 194 -11.92 -11.15 3.28
C ARG A 194 -11.87 -12.62 3.68
N ILE A 195 -10.91 -12.96 4.53
CA ILE A 195 -10.73 -14.31 5.07
C ILE A 195 -10.54 -14.28 6.59
N ASN A 196 -10.73 -15.41 7.25
CA ASN A 196 -10.27 -15.60 8.62
C ASN A 196 -8.73 -15.62 8.67
N ALA A 197 -8.17 -15.37 9.84
CA ALA A 197 -6.73 -15.40 10.08
C ALA A 197 -6.06 -16.74 9.73
N ASP A 198 -6.81 -17.85 9.72
CA ASP A 198 -6.34 -19.18 9.35
C ASP A 198 -6.47 -19.49 7.84
N GLY A 199 -7.05 -18.59 7.06
CA GLY A 199 -7.28 -18.75 5.62
C GLY A 199 -8.65 -19.29 5.25
N THR A 200 -9.48 -19.68 6.21
CA THR A 200 -10.86 -20.11 5.95
C THR A 200 -11.73 -18.92 5.55
N VAL A 201 -12.80 -19.21 4.82
CA VAL A 201 -13.74 -18.17 4.35
C VAL A 201 -14.81 -17.92 5.41
N PRO A 202 -15.05 -16.65 5.80
CA PRO A 202 -16.17 -16.29 6.67
C PRO A 202 -17.53 -16.63 6.04
N ASN A 203 -18.44 -17.23 6.81
CA ASN A 203 -19.73 -17.66 6.29
C ASN A 203 -20.65 -16.51 5.86
N ASP A 204 -20.38 -15.30 6.33
CA ASP A 204 -21.12 -14.07 6.03
C ASP A 204 -20.49 -13.24 4.89
N ASN A 205 -19.52 -13.79 4.15
CA ASN A 205 -19.03 -13.15 2.93
C ASN A 205 -20.13 -13.10 1.86
N PRO A 206 -20.17 -12.01 1.06
CA PRO A 206 -21.32 -11.70 0.19
C PRO A 206 -21.57 -12.74 -0.92
N PHE A 207 -20.56 -13.53 -1.29
CA PHE A 207 -20.68 -14.50 -2.37
C PHE A 207 -20.66 -15.97 -1.90
N VAL A 208 -20.71 -16.20 -0.59
CA VAL A 208 -20.84 -17.57 -0.05
C VAL A 208 -22.12 -18.23 -0.55
N GLY A 209 -22.01 -19.48 -1.03
CA GLY A 209 -23.13 -20.25 -1.58
C GLY A 209 -23.47 -19.95 -3.04
N GLN A 210 -22.76 -19.04 -3.71
CA GLN A 210 -22.88 -18.78 -5.15
C GLN A 210 -21.88 -19.66 -5.91
N SER A 211 -22.37 -20.51 -6.81
CA SER A 211 -21.56 -21.52 -7.52
C SER A 211 -20.63 -20.93 -8.59
N ASP A 212 -20.93 -19.71 -9.06
CA ASP A 212 -20.22 -18.99 -10.11
C ASP A 212 -19.34 -17.84 -9.58
N ALA A 213 -19.20 -17.76 -8.25
CA ALA A 213 -18.38 -16.75 -7.59
C ALA A 213 -17.40 -17.35 -6.56
N ARG A 214 -16.26 -16.70 -6.40
CA ARG A 214 -15.29 -17.05 -5.36
C ARG A 214 -15.79 -16.54 -4.01
N PRO A 215 -15.94 -17.39 -3.01
CA PRO A 215 -16.54 -17.01 -1.73
C PRO A 215 -15.65 -16.09 -0.90
N GLU A 216 -14.35 -15.98 -1.21
CA GLU A 216 -13.42 -15.09 -0.54
C GLU A 216 -13.67 -13.60 -0.88
N ILE A 217 -14.37 -13.32 -1.97
CA ILE A 217 -14.56 -11.95 -2.48
C ILE A 217 -15.40 -11.12 -1.50
N TRP A 218 -14.87 -9.96 -1.13
CA TRP A 218 -15.59 -8.90 -0.41
C TRP A 218 -16.18 -7.87 -1.36
N SER A 219 -15.33 -7.33 -2.27
CA SER A 219 -15.73 -6.40 -3.34
C SER A 219 -14.92 -6.67 -4.60
N TYR A 220 -15.37 -6.15 -5.74
CA TYR A 220 -14.77 -6.42 -7.04
C TYR A 220 -14.75 -5.19 -7.95
N GLY A 221 -14.19 -5.32 -9.15
CA GLY A 221 -14.05 -4.20 -10.06
C GLY A 221 -12.93 -3.23 -9.69
N HIS A 222 -11.87 -3.74 -9.06
CA HIS A 222 -10.67 -3.00 -8.71
C HIS A 222 -9.57 -3.20 -9.74
N ARG A 223 -8.71 -2.18 -9.91
CA ARG A 223 -7.58 -2.28 -10.84
C ARG A 223 -6.31 -2.78 -10.14
N ASN A 224 -5.73 -1.96 -9.26
CA ASN A 224 -4.48 -2.30 -8.58
C ASN A 224 -4.39 -1.58 -7.25
N GLN A 225 -5.00 -2.17 -6.23
CA GLN A 225 -5.09 -1.62 -4.90
C GLN A 225 -3.71 -1.63 -4.24
N GLN A 226 -3.24 -0.49 -3.72
CA GLN A 226 -1.90 -0.32 -3.16
C GLN A 226 -1.89 -0.02 -1.67
N GLY A 227 -2.90 0.65 -1.17
CA GLY A 227 -3.09 0.96 0.25
C GLY A 227 -4.37 0.35 0.78
N ALA A 228 -4.35 -0.06 2.05
CA ALA A 228 -5.53 -0.40 2.83
C ALA A 228 -5.30 -0.01 4.29
N ALA A 229 -6.30 0.56 4.94
CA ALA A 229 -6.26 0.89 6.36
C ALA A 229 -7.66 0.83 6.96
N VAL A 230 -7.75 0.48 8.24
CA VAL A 230 -9.01 0.59 8.99
C VAL A 230 -9.19 2.03 9.45
N ASN A 231 -10.31 2.62 9.11
CA ASN A 231 -10.71 3.92 9.64
C ASN A 231 -10.92 3.79 11.16
N PRO A 232 -10.12 4.48 12.00
CA PRO A 232 -10.15 4.27 13.45
C PRO A 232 -11.44 4.79 14.12
N TRP A 233 -12.22 5.61 13.41
CA TRP A 233 -13.45 6.19 13.93
C TRP A 233 -14.69 5.39 13.56
N THR A 234 -14.67 4.71 12.40
CA THR A 234 -15.83 3.95 11.88
C THR A 234 -15.63 2.44 11.89
N GLY A 235 -14.37 1.97 11.95
CA GLY A 235 -14.02 0.56 11.84
C GLY A 235 -14.04 0.02 10.40
N GLN A 236 -14.40 0.83 9.41
CA GLN A 236 -14.45 0.42 8.02
C GLN A 236 -13.06 0.32 7.40
N VAL A 237 -12.86 -0.66 6.54
CA VAL A 237 -11.65 -0.75 5.71
C VAL A 237 -11.78 0.25 4.55
N TRP A 238 -10.75 1.08 4.38
CA TRP A 238 -10.59 1.95 3.23
C TRP A 238 -9.44 1.45 2.39
N THR A 239 -9.53 1.62 1.07
CA THR A 239 -8.46 1.26 0.12
C THR A 239 -8.15 2.43 -0.80
N ASN A 240 -6.95 2.43 -1.37
CA ASN A 240 -6.63 3.24 -2.53
C ASN A 240 -6.10 2.37 -3.66
N GLU A 241 -6.23 2.84 -4.89
CA GLU A 241 -5.78 2.10 -6.05
C GLU A 241 -5.31 2.98 -7.21
N HIS A 242 -4.43 2.39 -8.02
CA HIS A 242 -3.97 3.02 -9.25
C HIS A 242 -5.06 2.99 -10.32
N GLY A 243 -5.41 4.15 -10.87
CA GLY A 243 -6.04 4.25 -12.17
C GLY A 243 -5.08 3.89 -13.31
N PRO A 244 -5.53 3.97 -14.57
CA PRO A 244 -4.63 3.92 -15.73
C PRO A 244 -3.86 5.25 -15.86
N ARG A 245 -3.95 5.97 -16.94
CA ARG A 245 -3.45 7.34 -17.03
C ARG A 245 -4.49 8.30 -16.45
N GLY A 246 -4.31 8.78 -15.22
CA GLY A 246 -5.32 9.43 -14.40
C GLY A 246 -6.24 8.45 -13.69
N GLY A 247 -7.04 8.96 -12.74
CA GLY A 247 -8.04 8.17 -12.04
C GLY A 247 -7.51 7.26 -10.94
N ASP A 248 -6.39 7.59 -10.28
CA ASP A 248 -6.08 7.02 -8.98
C ASP A 248 -7.19 7.44 -8.01
N GLU A 249 -7.53 6.57 -7.05
CA GLU A 249 -8.72 6.80 -6.22
C GLU A 249 -8.60 6.24 -4.82
N VAL A 250 -9.44 6.76 -3.92
CA VAL A 250 -9.71 6.22 -2.58
C VAL A 250 -11.11 5.68 -2.54
N ASN A 251 -11.29 4.48 -2.00
CA ASN A 251 -12.54 3.77 -1.90
C ASN A 251 -12.88 3.37 -0.46
N ILE A 252 -14.17 3.21 -0.17
CA ILE A 252 -14.70 2.53 1.02
C ILE A 252 -15.38 1.23 0.53
N PRO A 253 -14.63 0.11 0.43
CA PRO A 253 -15.16 -1.11 -0.15
C PRO A 253 -16.26 -1.74 0.70
N LEU A 254 -17.48 -1.81 0.15
CA LEU A 254 -18.63 -2.44 0.76
C LEU A 254 -18.85 -3.87 0.26
N ALA A 255 -19.43 -4.72 1.09
CA ALA A 255 -19.71 -6.11 0.79
C ALA A 255 -20.52 -6.29 -0.50
N GLY A 256 -20.00 -7.10 -1.44
CA GLY A 256 -20.68 -7.45 -2.68
C GLY A 256 -20.71 -6.34 -3.75
N LYS A 257 -20.05 -5.21 -3.52
CA LYS A 257 -20.13 -4.05 -4.42
C LYS A 257 -19.05 -4.06 -5.48
N ASN A 258 -19.40 -3.47 -6.65
CA ASN A 258 -18.57 -3.34 -7.85
C ASN A 258 -17.99 -1.93 -7.93
N TYR A 259 -16.67 -1.80 -7.95
CA TYR A 259 -15.95 -0.51 -8.03
C TYR A 259 -15.57 -0.10 -9.47
N GLY A 260 -16.13 -0.79 -10.44
CA GLY A 260 -16.29 -0.33 -11.83
C GLY A 260 -15.18 -0.73 -12.77
N TRP A 261 -13.94 -0.88 -12.38
CA TRP A 261 -12.86 -1.20 -13.33
C TRP A 261 -13.12 -2.50 -14.09
N PRO A 262 -12.96 -2.54 -15.45
CA PRO A 262 -12.66 -1.43 -16.37
C PRO A 262 -13.90 -0.76 -16.98
N VAL A 263 -15.13 -1.14 -16.60
CA VAL A 263 -16.38 -0.66 -17.22
C VAL A 263 -16.77 0.77 -16.82
N ALA A 264 -16.24 1.22 -15.69
CA ALA A 264 -16.25 2.62 -15.25
C ALA A 264 -14.81 3.02 -14.88
N THR A 265 -14.35 4.19 -15.30
CA THR A 265 -13.01 4.69 -14.98
C THR A 265 -12.90 6.19 -15.21
N HIS A 266 -12.12 6.86 -14.36
CA HIS A 266 -11.78 8.28 -14.49
C HIS A 266 -10.50 8.53 -15.32
N GLY A 267 -9.83 7.45 -15.78
CA GLY A 267 -8.60 7.55 -16.56
C GLY A 267 -8.73 7.01 -17.97
N ILE A 268 -7.64 7.10 -18.72
CA ILE A 268 -7.51 6.63 -20.10
C ILE A 268 -6.28 5.74 -20.24
N ASN A 269 -6.10 5.07 -21.39
CA ASN A 269 -4.89 4.30 -21.68
C ASN A 269 -3.63 5.19 -21.66
N TYR A 270 -2.47 4.63 -21.37
CA TYR A 270 -1.18 5.32 -21.50
C TYR A 270 -0.89 5.75 -22.95
N SER A 271 -1.52 5.12 -23.94
CA SER A 271 -1.52 5.54 -25.35
C SER A 271 -2.41 6.74 -25.66
N TYR A 272 -3.03 7.37 -24.65
CA TYR A 272 -3.98 8.49 -24.78
C TYR A 272 -5.30 8.14 -25.47
N THR A 273 -5.62 6.86 -25.59
CA THR A 273 -6.89 6.37 -26.10
C THR A 273 -7.85 6.04 -24.95
N PRO A 274 -9.17 6.08 -25.15
CA PRO A 274 -10.13 5.59 -24.16
C PRO A 274 -9.87 4.12 -23.76
N ILE A 275 -10.27 3.73 -22.57
CA ILE A 275 -10.33 2.33 -22.17
C ILE A 275 -11.48 1.68 -22.96
N PRO A 276 -11.23 0.62 -23.75
CA PRO A 276 -12.25 0.07 -24.67
C PRO A 276 -13.50 -0.44 -23.95
N GLU A 277 -13.34 -0.96 -22.73
CA GLU A 277 -14.43 -1.52 -21.93
C GLU A 277 -15.24 -0.46 -21.19
N ALA A 278 -14.71 0.78 -21.08
CA ALA A 278 -15.34 1.84 -20.29
C ALA A 278 -16.60 2.40 -20.96
N LYS A 279 -17.67 2.51 -20.15
CA LYS A 279 -18.93 3.16 -20.54
C LYS A 279 -19.02 4.61 -20.05
N GLY A 280 -18.01 5.06 -19.32
CA GLY A 280 -17.91 6.40 -18.73
C GLY A 280 -17.16 6.39 -17.40
N LYS A 281 -17.30 7.48 -16.64
CA LYS A 281 -16.76 7.60 -15.29
C LYS A 281 -17.62 6.85 -14.26
N ASP A 282 -18.89 6.66 -14.59
CA ASP A 282 -19.87 5.87 -13.85
C ASP A 282 -20.56 4.88 -14.79
N ALA A 283 -21.02 3.79 -14.24
CA ALA A 283 -21.82 2.80 -14.97
C ALA A 283 -22.90 2.23 -14.02
N PRO A 284 -24.06 1.81 -14.55
CA PRO A 284 -25.09 1.20 -13.72
C PRO A 284 -24.56 0.01 -12.92
N GLY A 285 -24.82 0.00 -11.62
CA GLY A 285 -24.38 -1.07 -10.70
C GLY A 285 -22.94 -0.96 -10.23
N THR A 286 -22.27 0.17 -10.47
CA THR A 286 -20.94 0.46 -9.92
C THR A 286 -21.01 1.51 -8.82
N GLU A 287 -20.14 1.37 -7.82
CA GLU A 287 -19.92 2.36 -6.77
C GLU A 287 -18.91 3.41 -7.24
N GLN A 288 -19.10 4.65 -6.79
CA GLN A 288 -18.18 5.73 -7.09
C GLN A 288 -17.08 5.82 -6.02
N PRO A 289 -15.85 6.21 -6.40
CA PRO A 289 -14.80 6.45 -5.44
C PRO A 289 -15.16 7.60 -4.49
N LEU A 290 -14.66 7.50 -3.26
CA LEU A 290 -14.73 8.59 -2.29
C LEU A 290 -13.96 9.83 -2.76
N TYR A 291 -12.81 9.59 -3.37
CA TYR A 291 -11.92 10.63 -3.89
C TYR A 291 -11.16 10.13 -5.11
N VAL A 292 -10.99 10.99 -6.12
CA VAL A 292 -10.30 10.65 -7.36
C VAL A 292 -9.37 11.76 -7.80
N TRP A 293 -8.20 11.39 -8.31
CA TRP A 293 -7.23 12.32 -8.90
C TRP A 293 -7.30 12.27 -10.43
N GLU A 294 -7.53 13.41 -11.06
CA GLU A 294 -7.45 13.53 -12.53
C GLU A 294 -6.04 13.23 -13.05
N LYS A 295 -5.01 13.70 -12.34
CA LYS A 295 -3.61 13.36 -12.58
C LYS A 295 -3.14 12.42 -11.49
N SER A 296 -2.97 11.16 -11.83
CA SER A 296 -2.55 10.10 -10.91
C SER A 296 -1.27 10.46 -10.16
N PRO A 297 -1.28 10.50 -8.81
CA PRO A 297 -0.07 10.64 -8.02
C PRO A 297 0.76 9.35 -7.94
N GLY A 298 0.17 8.20 -8.33
CA GLY A 298 0.72 6.88 -8.10
C GLY A 298 0.57 6.51 -6.62
N VAL A 299 -0.68 6.44 -6.13
CA VAL A 299 -1.00 6.16 -4.73
C VAL A 299 -0.36 4.87 -4.24
N SER A 300 -0.02 4.80 -2.96
CA SER A 300 0.64 3.64 -2.35
C SER A 300 0.10 3.35 -0.94
N GLY A 301 0.94 2.95 0.01
CA GLY A 301 0.51 2.74 1.39
C GLY A 301 -0.20 3.95 1.97
N MET A 302 -1.12 3.71 2.91
CA MET A 302 -1.88 4.78 3.56
C MET A 302 -2.11 4.52 5.04
N ALA A 303 -2.25 5.60 5.81
CA ALA A 303 -2.56 5.55 7.24
C ALA A 303 -3.46 6.72 7.65
N PHE A 304 -4.46 6.44 8.47
CA PHE A 304 -5.19 7.47 9.19
C PHE A 304 -4.31 8.03 10.31
N TYR A 305 -4.44 9.32 10.57
CA TYR A 305 -3.80 9.96 11.71
C TYR A 305 -4.81 10.18 12.84
N SER A 306 -4.70 9.38 13.88
CA SER A 306 -5.59 9.40 15.05
C SER A 306 -4.88 9.78 16.35
N ALA A 307 -3.54 9.90 16.34
CA ALA A 307 -2.75 10.22 17.53
C ALA A 307 -2.97 11.68 18.00
N ASP A 308 -2.67 11.93 19.29
CA ASP A 308 -2.77 13.26 19.89
C ASP A 308 -1.52 14.12 19.72
N ARG A 309 -0.41 13.53 19.26
CA ARG A 309 0.89 14.22 19.18
C ARG A 309 0.87 15.46 18.29
N PHE A 310 0.20 15.37 17.14
CA PHE A 310 0.06 16.47 16.19
C PHE A 310 -1.44 16.76 15.96
N PRO A 311 -2.07 17.57 16.83
CA PRO A 311 -3.52 17.85 16.73
C PRO A 311 -3.95 18.40 15.38
N ALA A 312 -3.08 19.17 14.69
CA ALA A 312 -3.34 19.72 13.37
C ALA A 312 -3.44 18.66 12.24
N TRP A 313 -2.99 17.43 12.50
CA TRP A 313 -3.11 16.29 11.59
C TRP A 313 -4.28 15.34 11.91
N LYS A 314 -4.96 15.55 13.02
CA LYS A 314 -6.14 14.73 13.36
C LYS A 314 -7.18 14.75 12.24
N ASN A 315 -7.90 13.65 12.12
CA ASN A 315 -8.89 13.46 11.06
C ASN A 315 -8.30 13.61 9.66
N SER A 316 -7.07 13.16 9.47
CA SER A 316 -6.45 13.12 8.15
C SER A 316 -6.10 11.69 7.75
N LEU A 317 -6.18 11.43 6.45
CA LEU A 317 -5.64 10.24 5.79
C LEU A 317 -4.36 10.63 5.07
N PHE A 318 -3.26 9.96 5.38
CA PHE A 318 -1.97 10.15 4.70
C PHE A 318 -1.76 9.03 3.69
N ILE A 319 -1.31 9.38 2.49
CA ILE A 319 -1.12 8.46 1.36
C ILE A 319 0.23 8.75 0.73
N GLY A 320 1.03 7.72 0.50
CA GLY A 320 2.27 7.85 -0.25
C GLY A 320 2.00 8.01 -1.74
N ALA A 321 2.82 8.80 -2.43
CA ALA A 321 2.77 9.00 -3.86
C ALA A 321 4.08 8.56 -4.52
N LEU A 322 3.98 7.60 -5.45
CA LEU A 322 5.13 7.05 -6.16
C LEU A 322 5.51 7.86 -7.39
N ALA A 323 4.51 8.35 -8.14
CA ALA A 323 4.74 9.05 -9.40
C ALA A 323 4.95 10.56 -9.20
N GLN A 324 4.33 11.13 -8.18
CA GLN A 324 4.51 12.54 -7.83
C GLN A 324 5.51 12.77 -6.68
N GLU A 325 6.09 11.69 -6.13
CA GLU A 325 7.23 11.72 -5.19
C GLU A 325 7.00 12.59 -3.96
N ASN A 326 5.81 12.46 -3.36
CA ASN A 326 5.41 13.24 -2.20
C ASN A 326 4.54 12.42 -1.23
N LEU A 327 4.18 13.03 -0.09
CA LEU A 327 3.21 12.50 0.86
C LEU A 327 1.94 13.35 0.78
N ILE A 328 0.81 12.72 0.49
CA ILE A 328 -0.49 13.36 0.40
C ILE A 328 -1.15 13.34 1.77
N ARG A 329 -1.69 14.46 2.22
CA ARG A 329 -2.58 14.55 3.37
C ARG A 329 -3.98 14.94 2.89
N LEU A 330 -4.95 14.06 3.11
CA LEU A 330 -6.37 14.33 2.91
C LEU A 330 -7.00 14.64 4.26
N GLN A 331 -7.52 15.85 4.43
CA GLN A 331 -8.28 16.22 5.62
C GLN A 331 -9.72 15.72 5.45
N LEU A 332 -10.25 15.10 6.52
CA LEU A 332 -11.54 14.45 6.51
C LEU A 332 -12.55 15.15 7.44
N GLU A 333 -13.81 15.21 7.00
CA GLU A 333 -14.99 15.47 7.81
C GLU A 333 -15.94 14.27 7.65
N GLY A 334 -15.95 13.37 8.64
CA GLY A 334 -16.55 12.05 8.48
C GLY A 334 -15.89 11.31 7.30
N ASP A 335 -16.71 10.87 6.36
CA ASP A 335 -16.23 10.18 5.15
C ASP A 335 -16.02 11.14 3.96
N LYS A 336 -15.93 12.44 4.17
CA LYS A 336 -15.69 13.40 3.09
C LYS A 336 -14.25 13.94 3.15
N VAL A 337 -13.60 13.97 2.00
CA VAL A 337 -12.35 14.72 1.81
C VAL A 337 -12.70 16.19 1.62
N VAL A 338 -12.27 17.06 2.53
CA VAL A 338 -12.54 18.51 2.48
C VAL A 338 -11.33 19.32 2.06
N HIS A 339 -10.14 18.75 2.13
CA HIS A 339 -8.91 19.43 1.72
C HIS A 339 -7.82 18.42 1.38
N GLU A 340 -6.96 18.76 0.41
CA GLU A 340 -5.77 18.00 0.05
C GLU A 340 -4.55 18.92 0.19
N GLU A 341 -3.49 18.39 0.83
CA GLU A 341 -2.19 19.02 0.96
C GLU A 341 -1.10 18.05 0.48
N ARG A 342 -0.10 18.60 -0.22
CA ARG A 342 1.10 17.89 -0.65
C ARG A 342 2.26 18.23 0.26
N LEU A 343 2.85 17.20 0.87
CA LEU A 343 3.97 17.31 1.80
C LEU A 343 5.20 16.65 1.18
N LEU A 344 6.38 17.14 1.53
CA LEU A 344 7.68 16.58 1.13
C LEU A 344 7.95 16.63 -0.40
N GLU A 345 7.33 17.55 -1.14
CA GLU A 345 7.57 17.71 -2.58
C GLU A 345 9.06 18.01 -2.87
N GLU A 346 9.70 18.85 -2.03
CA GLU A 346 11.12 19.22 -2.18
C GLU A 346 12.07 18.05 -1.87
N LYS A 347 11.60 17.02 -1.16
CA LYS A 347 12.41 15.80 -0.95
C LYS A 347 12.50 14.97 -2.23
N GLY A 348 11.47 14.99 -3.07
CA GLY A 348 11.46 14.29 -4.35
C GLY A 348 11.66 12.79 -4.20
N ALA A 349 11.00 12.14 -3.23
CA ALA A 349 11.14 10.72 -2.96
C ALA A 349 9.85 9.96 -3.25
N ARG A 350 9.95 8.87 -4.00
CA ARG A 350 8.85 7.92 -4.22
C ARG A 350 8.45 7.28 -2.88
N ILE A 351 7.28 7.60 -2.35
CA ILE A 351 6.83 7.06 -1.06
C ILE A 351 6.01 5.79 -1.29
N ARG A 352 6.46 4.67 -0.71
CA ARG A 352 5.88 3.34 -0.88
C ARG A 352 4.90 2.95 0.22
N ASP A 353 5.19 3.27 1.46
CA ASP A 353 4.33 2.92 2.59
C ASP A 353 4.25 4.05 3.60
N VAL A 354 3.12 4.12 4.28
CA VAL A 354 2.85 5.10 5.33
C VAL A 354 2.21 4.38 6.50
N ARG A 355 2.76 4.55 7.71
CA ARG A 355 2.22 3.97 8.95
C ARG A 355 2.26 4.99 10.08
N GLN A 356 1.25 4.99 10.94
CA GLN A 356 1.27 5.71 12.21
C GLN A 356 1.94 4.85 13.28
N GLY A 357 3.00 5.37 13.91
CA GLY A 357 3.65 4.74 15.04
C GLY A 357 2.89 4.97 16.34
N SER A 358 3.09 4.08 17.33
CA SER A 358 2.52 4.23 18.67
C SER A 358 3.03 5.46 19.42
N ASP A 359 4.16 6.03 18.96
CA ASP A 359 4.73 7.29 19.47
C ASP A 359 4.05 8.54 18.85
N GLY A 360 3.06 8.33 17.97
CA GLY A 360 2.28 9.37 17.33
C GLY A 360 2.98 10.08 16.17
N TYR A 361 4.12 9.59 15.71
CA TYR A 361 4.73 10.02 14.45
C TYR A 361 4.22 9.17 13.28
N LEU A 362 4.36 9.70 12.07
CA LEU A 362 4.24 8.90 10.87
C LEU A 362 5.60 8.32 10.49
N TYR A 363 5.58 7.14 9.90
CA TYR A 363 6.74 6.47 9.33
C TYR A 363 6.46 6.15 7.87
N VAL A 364 7.40 6.48 7.00
CA VAL A 364 7.25 6.23 5.57
C VAL A 364 8.45 5.47 5.03
N LEU A 365 8.19 4.65 4.03
CA LEU A 365 9.22 3.94 3.25
C LEU A 365 9.36 4.61 1.88
N THR A 366 10.60 4.79 1.41
CA THR A 366 10.84 5.26 0.04
C THR A 366 11.16 4.09 -0.89
N ASP A 367 10.62 4.11 -2.12
CA ASP A 367 10.78 3.07 -3.13
C ASP A 367 12.05 3.32 -3.97
N SER A 368 13.16 2.80 -3.51
CA SER A 368 14.48 2.91 -4.17
C SER A 368 15.34 1.70 -3.83
N SER A 369 16.33 1.40 -4.65
CA SER A 369 17.40 0.43 -4.33
C SER A 369 18.25 0.85 -3.12
N GLU A 370 18.24 2.13 -2.78
CA GLU A 370 18.83 2.74 -1.58
C GLU A 370 17.71 3.34 -0.70
N GLY A 371 16.60 2.59 -0.53
CA GLY A 371 15.40 3.03 0.16
C GLY A 371 15.63 3.42 1.61
N GLU A 372 14.76 4.31 2.08
CA GLU A 372 14.85 4.91 3.40
C GLU A 372 13.63 4.56 4.25
N VAL A 373 13.82 4.51 5.57
CA VAL A 373 12.76 4.62 6.57
C VAL A 373 12.85 6.02 7.17
N LEU A 374 11.79 6.79 7.03
CA LEU A 374 11.69 8.16 7.52
C LEU A 374 10.67 8.24 8.64
N LYS A 375 11.00 8.98 9.69
CA LYS A 375 10.08 9.38 10.75
C LYS A 375 9.65 10.82 10.51
N ILE A 376 8.34 11.04 10.44
CA ILE A 376 7.73 12.31 10.02
C ILE A 376 6.95 12.88 11.19
N GLY A 377 7.22 14.16 11.51
CA GLY A 377 6.55 14.94 12.55
C GLY A 377 6.11 16.29 12.06
N LEU A 378 5.49 17.08 12.94
CA LEU A 378 5.09 18.46 12.72
C LEU A 378 5.67 19.34 13.83
N GLU A 379 6.29 20.48 13.45
CA GLU A 379 6.84 21.53 14.33
C GLU A 379 5.98 22.78 14.28
#